data_82031388b9a48ca55b36e4ec80bd8f77
#
_entry.id   82031388b9a48ca55b36e4ec80bd8f77
#
_cell.length_a   1.000
_cell.length_b   1.000
_cell.length_c   1.000
_cell.angle_alpha   90.00
_cell.angle_beta   90.00
_cell.angle_gamma   90.00
#
_symmetry.space_group_name_H-M   'P 1'
#
loop_
_entity.id
_entity.type
_entity.pdbx_description
1 polymer ?
#
loop_
_entity_poly.entity_id
_entity_poly.type
_entity_poly.pdbx_seq_one_letter_code
_entity_poly.pdbx_strand_id
1 'polypeptide(L)'
;TGCRLTIWGIIGVFLVDEPGIKEVLACKGHAGTKPCVCCMNAVAARPPAGAEGLYKFSEYAVSTAEFNIKAFKLHTDESMRAMVQKLHDMSPNEAAEKEPVYGFSSNPYSLITDARMQLKVVSIIMWDWPHCYVCDGLADVEFGLFMKAMHKNRTSTSYPELENYVSGWTIPKSLPQVKKLLGEVPARNNLRKGSFTASASEFLTLAPILLRYI
;
A
#
# COMPACT_ATOMS: atom_id res chain seq x y z
N THR A 1 42.15 -23.17 6.18
CA THR A 1 42.00 -22.03 7.11
C THR A 1 41.01 -21.05 6.53
N GLY A 2 39.70 -21.18 6.95
CA GLY A 2 38.67 -20.24 6.51
C GLY A 2 38.83 -18.90 7.22
N CYS A 3 39.01 -17.82 6.47
CA CYS A 3 38.89 -16.47 7.02
C CYS A 3 37.45 -16.18 7.38
N ARG A 4 37.17 -15.84 8.63
CA ARG A 4 35.88 -15.27 9.03
C ARG A 4 35.89 -13.79 8.61
N LEU A 5 35.03 -13.45 7.64
CA LEU A 5 34.78 -12.07 7.28
C LEU A 5 33.64 -11.55 8.16
N THR A 6 33.89 -10.49 8.92
CA THR A 6 32.84 -9.79 9.67
C THR A 6 32.47 -8.54 8.88
N ILE A 7 31.21 -8.43 8.48
CA ILE A 7 30.67 -7.27 7.77
C ILE A 7 29.83 -6.46 8.74
N TRP A 8 30.12 -5.18 8.85
CA TRP A 8 29.33 -4.22 9.61
C TRP A 8 28.56 -3.33 8.63
N GLY A 9 27.29 -3.07 8.93
CA GLY A 9 26.42 -2.23 8.12
C GLY A 9 25.30 -1.63 8.94
N ILE A 10 24.75 -0.52 8.45
CA ILE A 10 23.54 0.11 8.98
C ILE A 10 22.50 0.12 7.87
N ILE A 11 21.27 -0.30 8.18
CA ILE A 11 20.15 -0.16 7.26
C ILE A 11 19.70 1.31 7.31
N GLY A 12 19.99 2.04 6.24
CA GLY A 12 19.66 3.47 6.14
C GLY A 12 18.26 3.74 5.63
N VAL A 13 17.73 2.87 4.77
CA VAL A 13 16.39 2.97 4.20
C VAL A 13 15.80 1.57 4.06
N PHE A 14 14.53 1.45 4.36
CA PHE A 14 13.73 0.24 4.15
C PHE A 14 12.62 0.56 3.16
N LEU A 15 12.92 0.36 1.87
CA LEU A 15 11.95 0.57 0.78
C LEU A 15 11.16 -0.72 0.57
N VAL A 16 9.86 -0.63 0.73
CA VAL A 16 8.99 -1.80 0.70
C VAL A 16 7.60 -1.49 0.16
N ASP A 17 6.99 -2.49 -0.45
CA ASP A 17 5.57 -2.58 -0.71
C ASP A 17 4.83 -3.20 0.50
N GLU A 18 3.51 -3.23 0.45
CA GLU A 18 2.72 -3.78 1.55
C GLU A 18 2.96 -5.28 1.79
N PRO A 19 3.00 -6.15 0.77
CA PRO A 19 3.37 -7.56 0.96
C PRO A 19 4.71 -7.74 1.67
N GLY A 20 5.74 -7.02 1.24
CA GLY A 20 7.06 -7.08 1.86
C GLY A 20 7.06 -6.63 3.31
N ILE A 21 6.31 -5.56 3.65
CA ILE A 21 6.13 -5.14 5.05
C ILE A 21 5.49 -6.24 5.88
N LYS A 22 4.44 -6.88 5.39
CA LYS A 22 3.74 -7.96 6.10
C LYS A 22 4.65 -9.12 6.43
N GLU A 23 5.45 -9.54 5.46
CA GLU A 23 6.37 -10.68 5.63
C GLU A 23 7.52 -10.35 6.57
N VAL A 24 8.14 -9.20 6.39
CA VAL A 24 9.36 -8.83 7.11
C VAL A 24 9.10 -8.34 8.52
N LEU A 25 8.05 -7.56 8.72
CA LEU A 25 7.70 -6.95 10.02
C LEU A 25 6.58 -7.70 10.74
N ALA A 26 5.96 -8.68 10.11
CA ALA A 26 4.80 -9.41 10.62
C ALA A 26 3.59 -8.50 10.93
N CYS A 27 3.40 -7.40 10.19
CA CYS A 27 2.24 -6.53 10.34
C CYS A 27 1.01 -7.10 9.60
N LYS A 28 -0.19 -6.71 10.05
CA LYS A 28 -1.47 -7.17 9.45
C LYS A 28 -1.80 -6.46 8.13
N GLY A 29 -1.27 -5.26 7.90
CA GLY A 29 -1.50 -4.44 6.69
C GLY A 29 -2.94 -3.96 6.51
N HIS A 30 -3.30 -3.57 5.28
CA HIS A 30 -4.57 -2.92 4.95
C HIS A 30 -5.83 -3.75 5.31
N ALA A 31 -5.73 -5.07 5.31
CA ALA A 31 -6.83 -5.96 5.70
C ALA A 31 -7.01 -6.08 7.21
N GLY A 32 -6.09 -5.54 8.00
CA GLY A 32 -6.16 -5.56 9.47
C GLY A 32 -7.01 -4.43 10.05
N THR A 33 -7.35 -4.55 11.32
CA THR A 33 -8.01 -3.49 12.10
C THR A 33 -7.15 -2.23 12.18
N LYS A 34 -5.82 -2.39 12.24
CA LYS A 34 -4.83 -1.32 12.14
C LYS A 34 -4.10 -1.44 10.81
N PRO A 35 -4.53 -0.70 9.79
CA PRO A 35 -3.98 -0.84 8.43
C PRO A 35 -2.60 -0.21 8.25
N CYS A 36 -2.25 0.76 9.09
CA CYS A 36 -0.99 1.50 8.98
C CYS A 36 0.02 1.00 9.99
N VAL A 37 1.18 0.53 9.53
CA VAL A 37 2.28 0.07 10.39
C VAL A 37 2.88 1.20 11.23
N CYS A 38 2.91 2.43 10.71
CA CYS A 38 3.52 3.57 11.37
C CYS A 38 2.57 4.31 12.34
N CYS A 39 1.24 4.11 12.23
CA CYS A 39 0.28 4.86 13.01
C CYS A 39 -0.14 4.12 14.28
N MET A 40 -0.10 4.80 15.42
CA MET A 40 -0.55 4.25 16.70
C MET A 40 -2.06 4.08 16.78
N ASN A 41 -2.81 5.02 16.23
CA ASN A 41 -4.24 5.19 16.46
C ASN A 41 -5.10 5.12 15.18
N ALA A 42 -4.52 4.85 14.01
CA ALA A 42 -5.28 4.66 12.78
C ALA A 42 -6.01 3.30 12.80
N VAL A 43 -7.33 3.32 12.60
CA VAL A 43 -8.16 2.12 12.50
C VAL A 43 -8.90 2.09 11.17
N ALA A 44 -9.11 0.90 10.63
CA ALA A 44 -9.81 0.72 9.35
C ALA A 44 -11.24 1.27 9.42
N ALA A 45 -11.72 1.82 8.31
CA ALA A 45 -13.07 2.39 8.21
C ALA A 45 -14.18 1.37 8.48
N ARG A 46 -13.91 0.10 8.17
CA ARG A 46 -14.82 -1.03 8.44
C ARG A 46 -14.05 -2.13 9.15
N PRO A 47 -14.48 -2.54 10.34
CA PRO A 47 -13.89 -3.68 11.01
C PRO A 47 -14.09 -4.96 10.18
N PRO A 48 -13.17 -5.89 10.22
CA PRO A 48 -13.43 -7.26 9.82
C PRO A 48 -14.64 -7.81 10.58
N ALA A 49 -15.42 -8.68 9.95
CA ALA A 49 -16.55 -9.33 10.60
C ALA A 49 -16.11 -10.03 11.89
N GLY A 50 -16.82 -9.80 12.98
CA GLY A 50 -16.49 -10.31 14.32
C GLY A 50 -15.51 -9.46 15.12
N ALA A 51 -14.99 -8.38 14.55
CA ALA A 51 -14.07 -7.47 15.22
C ALA A 51 -14.74 -6.18 15.76
N GLU A 52 -16.07 -6.07 15.67
CA GLU A 52 -16.81 -4.86 16.04
C GLU A 52 -16.57 -4.44 17.50
N GLY A 53 -16.43 -5.42 18.40
CA GLY A 53 -16.10 -5.16 19.83
C GLY A 53 -14.68 -4.64 20.04
N LEU A 54 -13.79 -4.93 19.11
CA LEU A 54 -12.38 -4.53 19.17
C LEU A 54 -12.15 -3.05 18.79
N TYR A 55 -13.13 -2.40 18.16
CA TYR A 55 -13.05 -0.99 17.73
C TYR A 55 -13.20 0.03 18.85
N LYS A 56 -13.65 -0.42 20.01
CA LYS A 56 -13.70 0.44 21.21
C LYS A 56 -12.35 0.55 21.93
N PHE A 57 -11.25 0.41 21.21
CA PHE A 57 -9.91 0.32 21.81
C PHE A 57 -9.48 1.54 22.56
N SER A 58 -9.95 2.67 22.14
CA SER A 58 -9.57 3.92 22.78
C SER A 58 -10.43 5.05 22.20
N GLU A 59 -10.78 5.99 23.04
CA GLU A 59 -11.30 7.30 22.66
C GLU A 59 -10.36 8.07 21.72
N TYR A 60 -9.12 7.61 21.56
CA TYR A 60 -8.10 8.20 20.68
C TYR A 60 -8.01 7.52 19.32
N ALA A 61 -8.79 6.47 19.06
CA ALA A 61 -8.79 5.81 17.74
C ALA A 61 -9.39 6.74 16.69
N VAL A 62 -8.71 6.85 15.53
CA VAL A 62 -9.14 7.67 14.40
C VAL A 62 -9.41 6.75 13.21
N SER A 63 -10.63 6.80 12.69
CA SER A 63 -11.00 6.03 11.51
C SER A 63 -10.28 6.57 10.27
N THR A 64 -9.80 5.66 9.43
CA THR A 64 -9.23 6.03 8.12
C THR A 64 -10.27 6.68 7.19
N ALA A 65 -11.57 6.48 7.45
CA ALA A 65 -12.64 7.15 6.70
C ALA A 65 -12.79 8.64 7.00
N GLU A 66 -12.27 9.10 8.13
CA GLU A 66 -12.39 10.51 8.53
C GLU A 66 -11.44 11.44 7.76
N PHE A 67 -10.42 10.89 7.09
CA PHE A 67 -9.38 11.63 6.36
C PHE A 67 -8.71 12.75 7.17
N ASN A 68 -8.74 12.64 8.50
CA ASN A 68 -8.15 13.63 9.40
C ASN A 68 -6.68 13.27 9.69
N ILE A 69 -5.81 13.59 8.73
CA ILE A 69 -4.37 13.28 8.83
C ILE A 69 -3.73 13.85 10.10
N LYS A 70 -4.19 15.03 10.56
CA LYS A 70 -3.64 15.69 11.77
C LYS A 70 -3.97 14.97 13.07
N ALA A 71 -5.00 14.14 13.08
CA ALA A 71 -5.38 13.36 14.24
C ALA A 71 -4.59 12.03 14.34
N PHE A 72 -3.94 11.59 13.29
CA PHE A 72 -3.10 10.39 13.33
C PHE A 72 -1.83 10.66 14.13
N LYS A 73 -1.51 9.73 15.04
CA LYS A 73 -0.28 9.74 15.85
C LYS A 73 0.66 8.66 15.33
N LEU A 74 1.89 9.02 15.08
CA LEU A 74 2.92 8.08 14.65
C LEU A 74 3.53 7.37 15.85
N HIS A 75 3.93 6.13 15.67
CA HIS A 75 4.85 5.46 16.57
C HIS A 75 6.21 6.16 16.56
N THR A 76 6.96 6.04 17.66
CA THR A 76 8.42 6.12 17.60
C THR A 76 8.98 4.71 17.38
N ASP A 77 10.24 4.61 17.00
CA ASP A 77 10.91 3.30 16.85
C ASP A 77 10.87 2.49 18.14
N GLU A 78 11.05 3.18 19.29
CA GLU A 78 11.00 2.58 20.62
C GLU A 78 9.60 2.09 20.98
N SER A 79 8.57 2.92 20.74
CA SER A 79 7.18 2.55 21.07
C SER A 79 6.69 1.38 20.22
N MET A 80 7.09 1.33 18.96
CA MET A 80 6.76 0.20 18.07
C MET A 80 7.44 -1.07 18.55
N ARG A 81 8.75 -1.02 18.82
CA ARG A 81 9.50 -2.18 19.34
C ARG A 81 8.93 -2.69 20.66
N ALA A 82 8.66 -1.79 21.60
CA ALA A 82 8.08 -2.16 22.89
C ALA A 82 6.70 -2.84 22.75
N MET A 83 5.88 -2.35 21.82
CA MET A 83 4.56 -2.93 21.54
C MET A 83 4.68 -4.33 20.95
N VAL A 84 5.55 -4.53 19.93
CA VAL A 84 5.75 -5.83 19.30
C VAL A 84 6.40 -6.82 20.27
N GLN A 85 7.37 -6.36 21.09
CA GLN A 85 7.97 -7.19 22.14
C GLN A 85 6.93 -7.63 23.17
N LYS A 86 6.08 -6.71 23.61
CA LYS A 86 4.98 -7.05 24.54
C LYS A 86 4.05 -8.12 23.96
N LEU A 87 3.73 -8.05 22.66
CA LEU A 87 2.93 -9.08 21.99
C LEU A 87 3.65 -10.44 21.98
N HIS A 88 4.95 -10.42 21.78
CA HIS A 88 5.81 -11.60 21.80
C HIS A 88 5.88 -12.29 23.16
N ASP A 89 5.85 -11.51 24.24
CA ASP A 89 5.98 -11.98 25.63
C ASP A 89 4.65 -12.55 26.16
N MET A 90 3.55 -12.38 25.41
CA MET A 90 2.23 -12.94 25.77
C MET A 90 2.15 -14.44 25.50
N SER A 91 1.25 -15.11 26.20
CA SER A 91 0.88 -16.48 25.82
C SER A 91 0.26 -16.52 24.41
N PRO A 92 0.34 -17.65 23.68
CA PRO A 92 -0.21 -17.73 22.33
C PRO A 92 -1.69 -17.31 22.20
N ASN A 93 -2.51 -17.63 23.20
CA ASN A 93 -3.94 -17.28 23.20
C ASN A 93 -4.14 -15.78 23.41
N GLU A 94 -3.42 -15.17 24.35
CA GLU A 94 -3.48 -13.71 24.58
C GLU A 94 -2.94 -12.95 23.36
N ALA A 95 -1.83 -13.42 22.77
CA ALA A 95 -1.27 -12.82 21.58
C ALA A 95 -2.29 -12.83 20.44
N ALA A 96 -2.93 -13.97 20.16
CA ALA A 96 -3.94 -14.08 19.11
C ALA A 96 -5.12 -13.11 19.31
N GLU A 97 -5.56 -12.88 20.54
CA GLU A 97 -6.60 -11.90 20.89
C GLU A 97 -6.13 -10.46 20.64
N LYS A 98 -4.86 -10.15 20.92
CA LYS A 98 -4.32 -8.80 20.86
C LYS A 98 -3.72 -8.42 19.51
N GLU A 99 -3.37 -9.39 18.68
CA GLU A 99 -2.82 -9.14 17.33
C GLU A 99 -3.63 -8.15 16.48
N PRO A 100 -4.98 -8.26 16.37
CA PRO A 100 -5.76 -7.28 15.62
C PRO A 100 -5.66 -5.87 16.20
N VAL A 101 -5.56 -5.75 17.53
CA VAL A 101 -5.46 -4.47 18.24
C VAL A 101 -4.13 -3.80 17.97
N TYR A 102 -3.06 -4.57 18.01
CA TYR A 102 -1.71 -4.06 17.82
C TYR A 102 -1.36 -3.88 16.32
N GLY A 103 -2.07 -4.58 15.43
CA GLY A 103 -1.82 -4.56 14.00
C GLY A 103 -0.59 -5.37 13.57
N PHE A 104 -0.10 -6.24 14.46
CA PHE A 104 1.03 -7.14 14.23
C PHE A 104 0.68 -8.57 14.61
N SER A 105 1.35 -9.53 14.00
CA SER A 105 1.31 -10.93 14.41
C SER A 105 2.47 -11.22 15.37
N SER A 106 2.22 -12.07 16.35
CA SER A 106 3.29 -12.63 17.19
C SER A 106 4.15 -13.57 16.35
N ASN A 107 5.26 -13.07 15.83
CA ASN A 107 6.18 -13.81 14.97
C ASN A 107 7.62 -13.65 15.47
N PRO A 108 8.27 -14.74 15.92
CA PRO A 108 9.65 -14.70 16.44
C PRO A 108 10.69 -14.29 15.39
N TYR A 109 10.32 -14.32 14.11
CA TYR A 109 11.20 -13.95 13.01
C TYR A 109 10.98 -12.51 12.52
N SER A 110 10.15 -11.71 13.21
CA SER A 110 9.99 -10.30 12.88
C SER A 110 11.31 -9.54 13.07
N LEU A 111 11.73 -8.79 12.07
CA LEU A 111 12.94 -7.97 12.16
C LEU A 111 12.86 -6.86 13.22
N ILE A 112 11.65 -6.49 13.65
CA ILE A 112 11.45 -5.46 14.69
C ILE A 112 12.02 -5.93 16.03
N THR A 113 11.88 -7.20 16.35
CA THR A 113 12.32 -7.79 17.63
C THR A 113 13.71 -8.41 17.57
N ASP A 114 14.32 -8.50 16.39
CA ASP A 114 15.69 -9.01 16.27
C ASP A 114 16.69 -8.04 16.90
N ALA A 115 17.20 -8.39 18.08
CA ALA A 115 18.14 -7.57 18.82
C ALA A 115 19.45 -7.27 18.08
N ARG A 116 19.81 -8.10 17.09
CA ARG A 116 21.02 -7.90 16.26
C ARG A 116 20.82 -6.79 15.23
N MET A 117 19.60 -6.65 14.71
CA MET A 117 19.26 -5.70 13.66
C MET A 117 19.00 -4.29 14.21
N GLN A 118 18.42 -4.19 15.41
CA GLN A 118 17.99 -2.91 16.04
C GLN A 118 17.25 -1.99 15.05
N LEU A 119 16.38 -2.59 14.24
CA LEU A 119 15.73 -1.92 13.12
C LEU A 119 14.89 -0.73 13.61
N LYS A 120 15.17 0.45 13.05
CA LYS A 120 14.42 1.70 13.34
C LYS A 120 13.32 1.90 12.32
N VAL A 121 12.31 1.03 12.33
CA VAL A 121 11.29 0.91 11.28
C VAL A 121 10.63 2.24 10.95
N VAL A 122 10.20 3.00 11.95
CA VAL A 122 9.46 4.25 11.73
C VAL A 122 10.35 5.32 11.08
N SER A 123 11.63 5.35 11.46
CA SER A 123 12.59 6.35 10.98
C SER A 123 13.11 6.07 9.57
N ILE A 124 13.14 4.79 9.14
CA ILE A 124 13.78 4.41 7.88
C ILE A 124 12.82 3.84 6.85
N ILE A 125 11.55 3.60 7.20
CA ILE A 125 10.57 3.08 6.24
C ILE A 125 10.29 4.12 5.16
N MET A 126 10.37 3.68 3.92
CA MET A 126 9.98 4.44 2.76
C MET A 126 8.99 3.61 1.96
N TRP A 127 7.80 4.15 1.78
CA TRP A 127 6.79 3.50 0.97
C TRP A 127 7.19 3.49 -0.49
N ASP A 128 6.97 2.39 -1.16
CA ASP A 128 7.17 2.28 -2.58
C ASP A 128 6.18 3.20 -3.32
N TRP A 129 6.68 4.34 -3.80
CA TRP A 129 5.87 5.33 -4.49
C TRP A 129 5.20 4.79 -5.77
N PRO A 130 5.80 3.91 -6.58
CA PRO A 130 5.11 3.28 -7.69
C PRO A 130 3.83 2.56 -7.28
N HIS A 131 3.82 1.84 -6.16
CA HIS A 131 2.60 1.22 -5.64
C HIS A 131 1.65 2.25 -5.01
N CYS A 132 2.15 3.23 -4.26
CA CYS A 132 1.28 4.21 -3.62
C CYS A 132 0.61 5.17 -4.62
N TYR A 133 1.28 5.48 -5.72
CA TYR A 133 0.79 6.47 -6.67
C TYR A 133 0.30 5.85 -7.98
N VAL A 134 1.03 4.90 -8.55
CA VAL A 134 0.80 4.40 -9.92
C VAL A 134 -0.01 3.11 -9.94
N CYS A 135 0.40 2.09 -9.17
CA CYS A 135 -0.20 0.75 -9.22
C CYS A 135 -1.26 0.61 -8.14
N ASP A 136 -2.53 0.51 -8.52
CA ASP A 136 -3.68 0.54 -7.59
C ASP A 136 -3.68 1.77 -6.67
N GLY A 137 -2.97 2.83 -7.07
CA GLY A 137 -2.76 4.06 -6.31
C GLY A 137 -3.60 5.22 -6.79
N LEU A 138 -3.16 6.44 -6.42
CA LEU A 138 -3.90 7.68 -6.70
C LEU A 138 -4.07 7.93 -8.20
N ALA A 139 -3.05 7.67 -9.03
CA ALA A 139 -3.10 7.90 -10.46
C ALA A 139 -4.13 7.02 -11.17
N ASP A 140 -4.30 5.77 -10.73
CA ASP A 140 -5.32 4.88 -11.26
C ASP A 140 -6.73 5.39 -10.98
N VAL A 141 -6.95 5.93 -9.77
CA VAL A 141 -8.23 6.53 -9.37
C VAL A 141 -8.47 7.83 -10.13
N GLU A 142 -7.50 8.74 -10.16
CA GLU A 142 -7.60 10.03 -10.86
C GLU A 142 -7.89 9.84 -12.35
N PHE A 143 -7.13 8.97 -13.01
CA PHE A 143 -7.35 8.69 -14.43
C PHE A 143 -8.69 7.98 -14.68
N GLY A 144 -9.06 7.03 -13.83
CA GLY A 144 -10.35 6.35 -13.92
C GLY A 144 -11.54 7.30 -13.77
N LEU A 145 -11.47 8.22 -12.81
CA LEU A 145 -12.49 9.26 -12.59
C LEU A 145 -12.54 10.26 -13.74
N PHE A 146 -11.37 10.68 -14.26
CA PHE A 146 -11.28 11.52 -15.45
C PHE A 146 -12.00 10.88 -16.64
N MET A 147 -11.66 9.64 -16.99
CA MET A 147 -12.29 8.91 -18.10
C MET A 147 -13.80 8.73 -17.88
N LYS A 148 -14.23 8.49 -16.65
CA LYS A 148 -15.65 8.38 -16.31
C LYS A 148 -16.39 9.71 -16.49
N ALA A 149 -15.79 10.82 -16.10
CA ALA A 149 -16.35 12.15 -16.29
C ALA A 149 -16.47 12.51 -17.79
N MET A 150 -15.43 12.23 -18.57
CA MET A 150 -15.42 12.47 -20.01
C MET A 150 -16.48 11.62 -20.73
N HIS A 151 -16.60 10.35 -20.38
CA HIS A 151 -17.62 9.46 -20.92
C HIS A 151 -19.04 9.96 -20.60
N LYS A 152 -19.29 10.39 -19.35
CA LYS A 152 -20.59 10.93 -18.92
C LYS A 152 -20.97 12.20 -19.69
N ASN A 153 -20.02 13.07 -19.94
CA ASN A 153 -20.25 14.35 -20.61
C ASN A 153 -20.32 14.23 -22.12
N ARG A 154 -20.21 13.01 -22.68
CA ARG A 154 -20.21 12.75 -24.15
C ARG A 154 -19.23 13.62 -24.92
N THR A 155 -18.09 13.94 -24.31
CA THR A 155 -17.00 14.62 -25.00
C THR A 155 -16.30 13.63 -25.95
N SER A 156 -15.52 14.14 -26.89
CA SER A 156 -14.77 13.33 -27.84
C SER A 156 -13.75 12.37 -27.20
N THR A 157 -13.42 12.57 -25.91
CA THR A 157 -12.47 11.72 -25.20
C THR A 157 -13.16 10.48 -24.64
N SER A 158 -13.15 9.42 -25.41
CA SER A 158 -13.67 8.10 -25.02
C SER A 158 -12.57 7.04 -25.05
N TYR A 159 -12.79 5.90 -24.39
CA TYR A 159 -11.84 4.80 -24.46
C TYR A 159 -11.53 4.33 -25.90
N PRO A 160 -12.51 4.20 -26.81
CA PRO A 160 -12.23 3.85 -28.21
C PRO A 160 -11.36 4.88 -28.94
N GLU A 161 -11.58 6.17 -28.70
CA GLU A 161 -10.75 7.22 -29.30
C GLU A 161 -9.33 7.21 -28.76
N LEU A 162 -9.20 7.02 -27.45
CA LEU A 162 -7.91 6.88 -26.79
C LEU A 162 -7.17 5.63 -27.25
N GLU A 163 -7.87 4.49 -27.40
CA GLU A 163 -7.32 3.26 -27.95
C GLU A 163 -6.81 3.48 -29.37
N ASN A 164 -7.58 4.17 -30.21
CA ASN A 164 -7.19 4.49 -31.58
C ASN A 164 -5.95 5.40 -31.59
N TYR A 165 -5.92 6.44 -30.76
CA TYR A 165 -4.76 7.32 -30.62
C TYR A 165 -3.49 6.57 -30.19
N VAL A 166 -3.58 5.77 -29.13
CA VAL A 166 -2.47 4.96 -28.62
C VAL A 166 -2.00 3.94 -29.66
N SER A 167 -2.90 3.48 -30.51
CA SER A 167 -2.57 2.52 -31.57
C SER A 167 -1.67 3.11 -32.65
N GLY A 168 -1.65 4.43 -32.81
CA GLY A 168 -0.74 5.14 -33.71
C GLY A 168 0.69 5.25 -33.20
N TRP A 169 0.93 4.94 -31.91
CA TRP A 169 2.26 5.01 -31.33
C TRP A 169 3.06 3.72 -31.52
N THR A 170 4.33 3.88 -31.86
CA THR A 170 5.29 2.76 -31.89
C THR A 170 5.93 2.63 -30.52
N ILE A 171 5.49 1.63 -29.75
CA ILE A 171 6.02 1.33 -28.42
C ILE A 171 7.19 0.35 -28.58
N PRO A 172 8.38 0.66 -28.00
CA PRO A 172 9.53 -0.25 -27.99
C PRO A 172 9.15 -1.62 -27.45
N LYS A 173 9.69 -2.68 -28.04
CA LYS A 173 9.41 -4.08 -27.61
C LYS A 173 9.84 -4.38 -26.17
N SER A 174 10.77 -3.60 -25.63
CA SER A 174 11.24 -3.70 -24.24
C SER A 174 10.26 -3.11 -23.22
N LEU A 175 9.24 -2.36 -23.67
CA LEU A 175 8.21 -1.76 -22.82
C LEU A 175 6.90 -2.54 -22.93
N PRO A 176 6.03 -2.47 -21.91
CA PRO A 176 4.71 -3.08 -21.94
C PRO A 176 3.87 -2.58 -23.11
N GLN A 177 3.14 -3.48 -23.74
CA GLN A 177 2.21 -3.16 -24.81
C GLN A 177 0.86 -2.74 -24.22
N VAL A 178 0.70 -1.43 -24.04
CA VAL A 178 -0.42 -0.84 -23.27
C VAL A 178 -1.75 -0.73 -24.03
N LYS A 179 -1.76 -0.95 -25.34
CA LYS A 179 -2.97 -0.88 -26.16
C LYS A 179 -4.11 -1.75 -25.62
N LYS A 180 -3.80 -2.95 -25.15
CA LYS A 180 -4.78 -3.89 -24.57
C LYS A 180 -5.53 -3.36 -23.35
N LEU A 181 -4.96 -2.36 -22.65
CA LEU A 181 -5.56 -1.77 -21.44
C LEU A 181 -6.78 -0.89 -21.76
N LEU A 182 -6.89 -0.44 -23.02
CA LEU A 182 -7.91 0.49 -23.47
C LEU A 182 -9.03 -0.20 -24.25
N GLY A 183 -8.91 -1.50 -24.52
CA GLY A 183 -9.93 -2.27 -25.23
C GLY A 183 -11.30 -2.30 -24.52
N GLU A 184 -12.33 -2.78 -25.21
CA GLU A 184 -13.73 -2.72 -24.76
C GLU A 184 -13.96 -3.30 -23.36
N VAL A 185 -13.40 -4.47 -23.05
CA VAL A 185 -13.63 -5.15 -21.75
C VAL A 185 -12.95 -4.42 -20.61
N PRO A 186 -11.64 -4.05 -20.66
CA PRO A 186 -11.01 -3.19 -19.68
C PRO A 186 -11.74 -1.85 -19.51
N ALA A 187 -12.08 -1.16 -20.61
CA ALA A 187 -12.78 0.12 -20.59
C ALA A 187 -14.10 0.05 -19.80
N ARG A 188 -14.93 -0.95 -20.09
CA ARG A 188 -16.19 -1.16 -19.38
C ARG A 188 -15.98 -1.40 -17.88
N ASN A 189 -14.98 -2.20 -17.52
CA ASN A 189 -14.67 -2.47 -16.12
C ASN A 189 -14.16 -1.22 -15.38
N ASN A 190 -13.27 -0.46 -16.02
CA ASN A 190 -12.71 0.77 -15.46
C ASN A 190 -13.81 1.84 -15.27
N LEU A 191 -14.71 2.03 -16.25
CA LEU A 191 -15.85 2.93 -16.11
C LEU A 191 -16.77 2.55 -14.97
N ARG A 192 -17.02 1.25 -14.78
CA ARG A 192 -17.85 0.74 -13.68
C ARG A 192 -17.21 1.00 -12.32
N LYS A 193 -15.91 0.71 -12.19
CA LYS A 193 -15.15 0.91 -10.95
C LYS A 193 -14.88 2.39 -10.66
N GLY A 194 -14.67 3.21 -11.70
CA GLY A 194 -14.16 4.57 -11.57
C GLY A 194 -12.67 4.60 -11.22
N SER A 195 -11.93 3.54 -11.57
CA SER A 195 -10.48 3.44 -11.47
C SER A 195 -9.91 2.77 -12.70
N PHE A 196 -8.70 3.12 -13.07
CA PHE A 196 -7.97 2.49 -14.17
C PHE A 196 -7.15 1.33 -13.62
N THR A 197 -7.15 0.20 -14.29
CA THR A 197 -6.41 -0.98 -13.85
C THR A 197 -5.22 -1.22 -14.77
N ALA A 198 -4.02 -0.99 -14.27
CA ALA A 198 -2.76 -1.23 -14.96
C ALA A 198 -1.65 -1.58 -13.96
N SER A 199 -0.64 -2.33 -14.39
CA SER A 199 0.59 -2.42 -13.59
C SER A 199 1.37 -1.09 -13.63
N ALA A 200 2.27 -0.87 -12.68
CA ALA A 200 3.09 0.35 -12.63
C ALA A 200 3.84 0.58 -13.95
N SER A 201 4.45 -0.45 -14.52
CA SER A 201 5.18 -0.36 -15.78
C SER A 201 4.28 -0.06 -16.98
N GLU A 202 3.07 -0.60 -17.01
CA GLU A 202 2.07 -0.30 -18.05
C GLU A 202 1.59 1.14 -17.92
N PHE A 203 1.28 1.61 -16.71
CA PHE A 203 0.84 2.99 -16.49
C PHE A 203 1.95 3.99 -16.86
N LEU A 204 3.18 3.76 -16.42
CA LEU A 204 4.34 4.61 -16.75
C LEU A 204 4.65 4.64 -18.24
N THR A 205 4.36 3.56 -18.98
CA THR A 205 4.47 3.53 -20.44
C THR A 205 3.35 4.33 -21.09
N LEU A 206 2.14 4.27 -20.55
CA LEU A 206 0.96 4.95 -21.09
C LEU A 206 0.95 6.45 -20.77
N ALA A 207 1.38 6.86 -19.57
CA ALA A 207 1.28 8.22 -19.09
C ALA A 207 1.87 9.30 -20.04
N PRO A 208 3.08 9.14 -20.62
CA PRO A 208 3.62 10.13 -21.58
C PRO A 208 2.76 10.26 -22.85
N ILE A 209 2.10 9.18 -23.26
CA ILE A 209 1.20 9.18 -24.43
C ILE A 209 -0.08 9.93 -24.10
N LEU A 210 -0.63 9.68 -22.89
CA LEU A 210 -1.82 10.39 -22.38
C LEU A 210 -1.60 11.89 -22.25
N LEU A 211 -0.44 12.30 -21.72
CA LEU A 211 -0.08 13.72 -21.58
C LEU A 211 0.02 14.46 -22.91
N ARG A 212 0.13 13.73 -24.03
CA ARG A 212 0.12 14.33 -25.37
C ARG A 212 -1.24 14.26 -26.05
N TYR A 213 -2.14 13.45 -25.49
CA TYR A 213 -3.51 13.34 -25.99
C TYR A 213 -4.43 14.44 -25.43
N ILE A 214 -4.20 14.85 -24.16
CA ILE A 214 -4.95 15.89 -23.47
C ILE A 214 -4.43 17.27 -23.87
#